data_19e72b073b65d8c48ae6ff2e87100b7d
#
_entry.id   19e72b073b65d8c48ae6ff2e87100b7d
#
_cell.length_a   1.000
_cell.length_b   1.000
_cell.length_c   1.000
_cell.angle_alpha   90.00
_cell.angle_beta   90.00
_cell.angle_gamma   90.00
#
_symmetry.space_group_name_H-M   'P 1'
#
loop_
_entity.id
_entity.type
_entity.pdbx_description
1 polymer ?
#
loop_
_entity_poly.entity_id
_entity_poly.type
_entity_poly.pdbx_seq_one_letter_code
_entity_poly.pdbx_strand_id
1 'polypeptide(L)'
;MFLSHYSVNFEMKLTKVLVADTEQNKPVQTEKSESGQSQNKFHKSGRRYYPKKRYYKPQGAPGEQQAPPTRISFQKISLVVPLLNEEESILPLINEIRKAIKPLNKPYEVIFVDDGSTDGSLKIIKDAAKTDNRLKFISFRKNYGKSAALQVGFKAATGDAIITMDADLQDDPHEIPNLLKKLDEGFDLCSGWKKERFDPFIKKYSSRFFNFVTRMISGIKIHDFNCGLKAYRREVVQNLNVYGELHRYVPVLAKWQGFTVTEIPVKHHKRRYGKTKFGISRFFKGFIDLITVTFVARYVKRPMHFFGFLGALSFFIGLIVNGYLTVEWIAGRPLSNRPMLFLGMLLIIVGVQFFSVGLLGEMLVHQNQSEREYVIKDRN
;
A
#
# COMPACT_ATOMS: atom_id res chain seq x y z
N MET A 1 -28.36 4.27 -36.66
CA MET A 1 -29.06 5.51 -36.27
C MET A 1 -29.06 5.70 -34.75
N PHE A 2 -27.89 5.45 -34.05
CA PHE A 2 -27.78 5.56 -32.58
C PHE A 2 -26.45 6.18 -32.13
N LEU A 3 -25.70 6.85 -33.01
CA LEU A 3 -24.38 7.44 -32.71
C LEU A 3 -24.33 8.97 -32.87
N SER A 4 -25.46 9.66 -33.13
CA SER A 4 -25.46 11.12 -33.32
C SER A 4 -25.90 11.95 -32.10
N HIS A 5 -26.32 11.34 -31.00
CA HIS A 5 -26.80 12.07 -29.81
C HIS A 5 -25.79 12.24 -28.70
N TYR A 6 -24.61 11.62 -28.77
CA TYR A 6 -23.56 11.75 -27.72
C TYR A 6 -22.52 12.85 -28.03
N SER A 7 -22.44 13.32 -29.28
CA SER A 7 -21.44 14.32 -29.70
C SER A 7 -21.85 15.76 -29.36
N VAL A 8 -23.14 16.08 -29.35
CA VAL A 8 -23.63 17.47 -29.15
C VAL A 8 -23.63 17.92 -27.68
N ASN A 9 -23.70 16.97 -26.74
CA ASN A 9 -23.69 17.31 -25.31
C ASN A 9 -22.27 17.47 -24.70
N PHE A 10 -21.23 17.09 -25.43
CA PHE A 10 -19.85 17.24 -24.98
C PHE A 10 -19.27 18.61 -25.34
N GLU A 11 -19.66 19.18 -26.48
CA GLU A 11 -19.18 20.51 -26.90
C GLU A 11 -19.86 21.65 -26.11
N MET A 12 -21.13 21.52 -25.68
CA MET A 12 -21.81 22.54 -24.88
C MET A 12 -21.31 22.64 -23.43
N LYS A 13 -20.61 21.64 -22.90
CA LYS A 13 -19.99 21.73 -21.55
C LYS A 13 -18.58 22.34 -21.57
N LEU A 14 -17.89 22.28 -22.71
CA LEU A 14 -16.55 22.91 -22.85
C LEU A 14 -16.62 24.42 -23.05
N THR A 15 -17.68 24.94 -23.67
CA THR A 15 -17.83 26.38 -23.92
C THR A 15 -18.27 27.19 -22.68
N LYS A 16 -18.85 26.53 -21.67
CA LYS A 16 -19.23 27.20 -20.41
C LYS A 16 -18.13 27.32 -19.37
N VAL A 17 -17.02 26.57 -19.51
CA VAL A 17 -15.86 26.64 -18.60
C VAL A 17 -14.83 27.68 -19.07
N LEU A 18 -14.85 28.07 -20.36
CA LEU A 18 -13.88 29.03 -20.93
C LEU A 18 -14.28 30.51 -20.85
N VAL A 19 -15.48 30.84 -20.36
CA VAL A 19 -15.94 32.24 -20.26
C VAL A 19 -15.90 32.81 -18.83
N ALA A 20 -15.56 31.98 -17.81
CA ALA A 20 -15.58 32.41 -16.41
C ALA A 20 -14.23 32.94 -15.87
N ASP A 21 -13.12 32.87 -16.62
CA ASP A 21 -11.77 33.19 -16.12
C ASP A 21 -11.14 34.47 -16.71
N THR A 22 -11.94 35.43 -17.24
CA THR A 22 -11.35 36.62 -17.91
C THR A 22 -11.60 37.94 -17.18
N GLU A 23 -12.08 37.96 -15.96
CA GLU A 23 -12.24 39.22 -15.20
C GLU A 23 -11.69 39.10 -13.79
N GLN A 24 -10.39 39.16 -13.61
CA GLN A 24 -9.70 39.66 -12.39
C GLN A 24 -8.20 39.57 -12.53
N ASN A 25 -7.56 40.57 -13.13
CA ASN A 25 -6.17 40.94 -12.81
C ASN A 25 -5.86 42.36 -13.31
N LYS A 26 -5.93 43.33 -12.40
CA LYS A 26 -5.26 44.65 -12.55
C LYS A 26 -4.06 44.70 -11.60
N PRO A 27 -2.92 45.22 -12.04
CA PRO A 27 -1.67 45.23 -11.26
C PRO A 27 -1.63 46.41 -10.28
N VAL A 28 -1.17 46.16 -9.08
CA VAL A 28 -0.83 47.15 -8.06
C VAL A 28 0.61 47.60 -8.28
N GLN A 29 0.79 48.93 -8.38
CA GLN A 29 2.11 49.59 -8.46
C GLN A 29 2.78 49.59 -7.07
N THR A 30 4.06 49.29 -7.03
CA THR A 30 4.90 49.44 -5.85
C THR A 30 5.79 50.70 -5.99
N GLU A 31 5.72 51.56 -4.98
CA GLU A 31 6.56 52.71 -4.78
C GLU A 31 8.00 52.31 -4.38
N LYS A 32 8.95 53.07 -4.91
CA LYS A 32 10.38 53.04 -4.56
C LYS A 32 10.61 53.86 -3.29
N SER A 33 11.49 53.40 -2.42
CA SER A 33 12.27 54.26 -1.53
C SER A 33 13.75 53.84 -1.56
N GLU A 34 14.59 54.84 -1.90
CA GLU A 34 16.05 54.84 -1.91
C GLU A 34 16.59 54.93 -0.47
N SER A 35 17.73 54.34 -0.19
CA SER A 35 18.97 55.00 0.20
C SER A 35 19.90 54.08 0.99
N GLY A 36 21.21 54.22 0.70
CA GLY A 36 22.26 53.82 1.63
C GLY A 36 23.47 53.14 0.99
N GLN A 37 24.35 53.94 0.39
CA GLN A 37 25.70 53.52 -0.01
C GLN A 37 26.57 53.18 1.22
N SER A 38 27.39 52.14 1.13
CA SER A 38 28.73 52.13 1.74
C SER A 38 29.64 51.17 0.98
N GLN A 39 30.70 51.73 0.48
CA GLN A 39 31.85 51.10 -0.18
C GLN A 39 32.69 50.34 0.88
N ASN A 40 33.25 49.19 0.56
CA ASN A 40 34.69 48.95 0.67
C ASN A 40 35.21 47.63 0.09
N LYS A 41 36.13 47.83 -0.81
CA LYS A 41 37.43 47.15 -1.10
C LYS A 41 37.57 45.64 -1.21
N PHE A 42 37.99 45.26 -2.39
CA PHE A 42 38.80 44.12 -2.82
C PHE A 42 39.73 43.51 -1.79
N HIS A 43 39.71 42.15 -1.66
CA HIS A 43 40.96 41.38 -1.66
C HIS A 43 40.76 39.97 -2.27
N LYS A 44 41.81 39.56 -2.98
CA LYS A 44 41.96 38.34 -3.78
C LYS A 44 42.19 37.09 -2.92
N SER A 45 41.86 35.95 -3.57
CA SER A 45 42.45 34.60 -3.43
C SER A 45 42.12 33.79 -2.19
N GLY A 46 41.65 32.59 -2.44
CA GLY A 46 41.65 31.52 -1.43
C GLY A 46 40.67 30.40 -1.74
N ARG A 47 41.19 29.33 -2.24
CA ARG A 47 40.68 27.96 -2.30
C ARG A 47 39.34 27.72 -1.60
N ARG A 48 38.32 27.28 -2.35
CA ARG A 48 37.06 26.77 -1.80
C ARG A 48 37.32 25.53 -0.95
N TYR A 49 37.31 25.74 0.36
CA TYR A 49 37.30 24.67 1.36
C TYR A 49 35.86 24.19 1.50
N TYR A 50 35.59 22.93 1.08
CA TYR A 50 34.33 22.24 1.42
C TYR A 50 34.48 21.65 2.81
N PRO A 51 33.72 22.11 3.82
CA PRO A 51 33.74 21.45 5.12
C PRO A 51 33.08 20.10 5.00
N LYS A 52 33.79 19.02 5.33
CA LYS A 52 33.23 17.68 5.57
C LYS A 52 32.09 17.82 6.56
N LYS A 53 30.84 17.46 6.14
CA LYS A 53 29.71 17.33 7.04
C LYS A 53 30.08 16.33 8.14
N ARG A 54 30.40 16.81 9.34
CA ARG A 54 30.42 16.01 10.55
C ARG A 54 28.98 15.58 10.81
N TYR A 55 28.74 14.27 10.76
CA TYR A 55 27.54 13.69 11.32
C TYR A 55 27.54 13.99 12.82
N TYR A 56 26.70 14.90 13.24
CA TYR A 56 26.40 15.12 14.64
C TYR A 56 25.64 13.88 15.15
N LYS A 57 26.29 13.10 16.00
CA LYS A 57 25.64 12.12 16.86
C LYS A 57 24.90 12.94 17.94
N PRO A 58 23.58 12.88 18.08
CA PRO A 58 22.92 13.56 19.18
C PRO A 58 23.36 12.87 20.46
N GLN A 59 24.16 13.55 21.27
CA GLN A 59 24.30 13.19 22.69
C GLN A 59 22.97 13.52 23.34
N GLY A 60 22.36 12.52 24.00
CA GLY A 60 21.12 12.68 24.72
C GLY A 60 21.23 13.76 25.78
N ALA A 61 20.39 14.77 25.72
CA ALA A 61 20.09 15.65 26.82
C ALA A 61 19.35 14.85 27.90
N PRO A 62 19.66 15.02 29.19
CA PRO A 62 18.92 14.34 30.24
C PRO A 62 17.56 15.02 30.41
N GLY A 63 16.48 14.24 30.24
CA GLY A 63 15.23 14.46 30.93
C GLY A 63 14.25 15.46 30.35
N GLU A 64 13.84 15.35 29.10
CA GLU A 64 12.45 15.65 28.75
C GLU A 64 11.66 14.34 28.78
N GLN A 65 10.99 14.13 29.91
CA GLN A 65 9.88 13.17 29.98
C GLN A 65 8.84 13.67 29.01
N GLN A 66 8.82 13.05 27.80
CA GLN A 66 7.71 13.23 26.86
C GLN A 66 6.44 12.90 27.63
N ALA A 67 5.55 13.88 27.73
CA ALA A 67 4.21 13.68 28.29
C ALA A 67 3.61 12.40 27.66
N PRO A 68 2.95 11.53 28.46
CA PRO A 68 2.36 10.32 27.90
C PRO A 68 1.44 10.71 26.75
N PRO A 69 1.50 10.00 25.62
CA PRO A 69 0.69 10.33 24.47
C PRO A 69 -0.77 10.40 24.91
N THR A 70 -1.45 11.47 24.52
CA THR A 70 -2.86 11.73 24.84
C THR A 70 -3.65 10.48 24.46
N ARG A 71 -4.25 9.80 25.46
CA ARG A 71 -5.05 8.59 25.24
C ARG A 71 -6.23 8.98 24.36
N ILE A 72 -6.19 8.62 23.09
CA ILE A 72 -7.33 8.78 22.19
C ILE A 72 -8.31 7.65 22.52
N SER A 73 -9.37 7.96 23.25
CA SER A 73 -10.42 7.03 23.59
C SER A 73 -11.32 6.83 22.36
N PHE A 74 -11.30 5.64 21.77
CA PHE A 74 -12.20 5.29 20.68
C PHE A 74 -13.66 5.34 21.15
N GLN A 75 -14.51 6.00 20.36
CA GLN A 75 -15.94 6.12 20.66
C GLN A 75 -16.74 4.93 20.13
N LYS A 76 -16.35 4.39 18.95
CA LYS A 76 -17.02 3.28 18.29
C LYS A 76 -16.03 2.34 17.59
N ILE A 77 -16.34 1.04 17.62
CA ILE A 77 -15.53 -0.01 16.99
C ILE A 77 -16.29 -0.59 15.79
N SER A 78 -15.65 -0.71 14.63
CA SER A 78 -16.18 -1.44 13.47
C SER A 78 -15.35 -2.70 13.23
N LEU A 79 -16.00 -3.85 13.19
CA LEU A 79 -15.37 -5.10 12.76
C LEU A 79 -15.74 -5.37 11.30
N VAL A 80 -14.75 -5.60 10.46
CA VAL A 80 -14.91 -5.98 9.06
C VAL A 80 -14.50 -7.43 8.90
N VAL A 81 -15.46 -8.28 8.53
CA VAL A 81 -15.30 -9.71 8.42
C VAL A 81 -15.60 -10.17 6.99
N PRO A 82 -14.57 -10.28 6.13
CA PRO A 82 -14.74 -10.88 4.80
C PRO A 82 -14.96 -12.38 4.93
N LEU A 83 -15.87 -12.94 4.13
CA LEU A 83 -16.18 -14.36 4.14
C LEU A 83 -16.52 -14.90 2.74
N LEU A 84 -16.32 -16.21 2.58
CA LEU A 84 -16.72 -16.96 1.39
C LEU A 84 -16.95 -18.42 1.77
N ASN A 85 -18.20 -18.89 1.76
CA ASN A 85 -18.59 -20.26 2.10
C ASN A 85 -18.12 -20.66 3.52
N GLU A 86 -18.66 -20.00 4.53
CA GLU A 86 -18.30 -20.16 5.94
C GLU A 86 -19.58 -20.34 6.81
N GLU A 87 -20.61 -21.02 6.29
CA GLU A 87 -21.93 -21.14 6.95
C GLU A 87 -21.85 -21.69 8.38
N GLU A 88 -20.96 -22.67 8.64
CA GLU A 88 -20.83 -23.31 9.94
C GLU A 88 -20.14 -22.41 10.99
N SER A 89 -19.34 -21.44 10.57
CA SER A 89 -18.52 -20.63 11.45
C SER A 89 -19.16 -19.29 11.86
N ILE A 90 -20.13 -18.78 11.11
CA ILE A 90 -20.70 -17.44 11.29
C ILE A 90 -21.35 -17.24 12.66
N LEU A 91 -22.27 -18.12 13.06
CA LEU A 91 -22.97 -17.99 14.35
C LEU A 91 -22.02 -18.12 15.55
N PRO A 92 -21.12 -19.13 15.59
CA PRO A 92 -20.08 -19.19 16.61
C PRO A 92 -19.22 -17.92 16.66
N LEU A 93 -18.80 -17.38 15.51
CA LEU A 93 -17.98 -16.18 15.44
C LEU A 93 -18.71 -14.95 16.01
N ILE A 94 -19.99 -14.74 15.67
CA ILE A 94 -20.79 -13.65 16.21
C ILE A 94 -20.82 -13.74 17.76
N ASN A 95 -20.99 -14.94 18.31
CA ASN A 95 -21.03 -15.13 19.76
C ASN A 95 -19.68 -14.84 20.43
N GLU A 96 -18.57 -15.29 19.82
CA GLU A 96 -17.22 -14.98 20.36
C GLU A 96 -16.88 -13.49 20.26
N ILE A 97 -17.25 -12.82 19.16
CA ILE A 97 -17.10 -11.35 19.02
C ILE A 97 -17.88 -10.62 20.11
N ARG A 98 -19.15 -11.01 20.37
CA ARG A 98 -19.96 -10.40 21.43
C ARG A 98 -19.30 -10.54 22.80
N LYS A 99 -18.78 -11.73 23.13
CA LYS A 99 -18.06 -11.98 24.38
C LYS A 99 -16.80 -11.12 24.51
N ALA A 100 -16.01 -11.03 23.44
CA ALA A 100 -14.75 -10.30 23.41
C ALA A 100 -14.93 -8.78 23.54
N ILE A 101 -15.99 -8.21 22.97
CA ILE A 101 -16.21 -6.75 22.98
C ILE A 101 -17.01 -6.32 24.21
N LYS A 102 -17.84 -7.17 24.79
CA LYS A 102 -18.67 -6.81 25.95
C LYS A 102 -17.89 -6.12 27.08
N PRO A 103 -16.69 -6.59 27.48
CA PRO A 103 -15.91 -5.94 28.54
C PRO A 103 -15.42 -4.52 28.22
N LEU A 104 -15.35 -4.16 26.93
CA LEU A 104 -14.91 -2.84 26.49
C LEU A 104 -15.96 -1.75 26.75
N ASN A 105 -17.21 -2.13 26.95
CA ASN A 105 -18.37 -1.23 27.15
C ASN A 105 -18.42 -0.09 26.14
N LYS A 106 -18.21 -0.40 24.85
CA LYS A 106 -18.18 0.57 23.75
C LYS A 106 -19.20 0.17 22.66
N PRO A 107 -19.82 1.15 22.00
CA PRO A 107 -20.62 0.89 20.81
C PRO A 107 -19.78 0.19 19.74
N TYR A 108 -20.38 -0.79 19.08
CA TYR A 108 -19.71 -1.50 18.00
C TYR A 108 -20.68 -1.92 16.90
N GLU A 109 -20.13 -2.19 15.75
CA GLU A 109 -20.83 -2.82 14.62
C GLU A 109 -19.94 -3.91 14.02
N VAL A 110 -20.57 -4.94 13.44
CA VAL A 110 -19.91 -5.99 12.69
C VAL A 110 -20.42 -5.96 11.26
N ILE A 111 -19.51 -5.78 10.32
CA ILE A 111 -19.82 -5.68 8.89
C ILE A 111 -19.30 -6.96 8.23
N PHE A 112 -20.22 -7.88 7.95
CA PHE A 112 -19.93 -9.06 7.17
C PHE A 112 -19.91 -8.71 5.69
N VAL A 113 -18.80 -9.04 5.00
CA VAL A 113 -18.72 -8.85 3.56
C VAL A 113 -18.64 -10.22 2.89
N ASP A 114 -19.74 -10.65 2.33
CA ASP A 114 -19.90 -11.91 1.64
C ASP A 114 -19.37 -11.79 0.20
N ASP A 115 -18.28 -12.48 -0.08
CA ASP A 115 -17.60 -12.46 -1.39
C ASP A 115 -18.23 -13.45 -2.39
N GLY A 116 -19.57 -13.45 -2.47
CA GLY A 116 -20.33 -14.27 -3.40
C GLY A 116 -20.41 -15.74 -2.98
N SER A 117 -20.74 -16.02 -1.71
CA SER A 117 -20.94 -17.39 -1.22
C SER A 117 -22.07 -18.11 -1.94
N THR A 118 -21.89 -19.41 -2.11
CA THR A 118 -22.84 -20.34 -2.76
C THR A 118 -23.52 -21.29 -1.78
N ASP A 119 -23.14 -21.23 -0.50
CA ASP A 119 -23.72 -21.99 0.62
C ASP A 119 -24.77 -21.18 1.40
N GLY A 120 -25.12 -21.62 2.59
CA GLY A 120 -26.06 -20.95 3.50
C GLY A 120 -25.55 -19.69 4.18
N SER A 121 -24.28 -19.27 3.96
CA SER A 121 -23.63 -18.15 4.66
C SER A 121 -24.45 -16.87 4.63
N LEU A 122 -24.87 -16.42 3.45
CA LEU A 122 -25.63 -15.17 3.28
C LEU A 122 -26.98 -15.21 4.00
N LYS A 123 -27.67 -16.37 3.97
CA LYS A 123 -28.95 -16.55 4.66
C LYS A 123 -28.76 -16.40 6.16
N ILE A 124 -27.76 -17.07 6.73
CA ILE A 124 -27.46 -17.02 8.17
C ILE A 124 -27.16 -15.59 8.63
N ILE A 125 -26.37 -14.85 7.88
CA ILE A 125 -26.04 -13.45 8.22
C ILE A 125 -27.29 -12.57 8.17
N LYS A 126 -28.12 -12.72 7.13
CA LYS A 126 -29.38 -11.97 7.00
C LYS A 126 -30.31 -12.23 8.17
N ASP A 127 -30.46 -13.49 8.59
CA ASP A 127 -31.31 -13.85 9.70
C ASP A 127 -30.75 -13.34 11.04
N ALA A 128 -29.44 -13.40 11.25
CA ALA A 128 -28.79 -12.80 12.42
C ALA A 128 -28.94 -11.28 12.47
N ALA A 129 -28.85 -10.58 11.33
CA ALA A 129 -28.99 -9.12 11.24
C ALA A 129 -30.42 -8.64 11.53
N LYS A 130 -31.45 -9.47 11.33
CA LYS A 130 -32.83 -9.13 11.71
C LYS A 130 -33.00 -9.04 13.23
N THR A 131 -32.21 -9.76 13.99
CA THR A 131 -32.30 -9.83 15.46
C THR A 131 -31.31 -8.92 16.17
N ASP A 132 -30.25 -8.48 15.49
CA ASP A 132 -29.20 -7.62 16.05
C ASP A 132 -28.79 -6.55 15.02
N ASN A 133 -29.27 -5.34 15.22
CA ASN A 133 -28.98 -4.18 14.35
C ASN A 133 -27.51 -3.73 14.33
N ARG A 134 -26.66 -4.27 15.19
CA ARG A 134 -25.21 -4.07 15.15
C ARG A 134 -24.55 -4.91 14.04
N LEU A 135 -25.24 -5.95 13.57
CA LEU A 135 -24.78 -6.80 12.47
C LEU A 135 -25.23 -6.20 11.14
N LYS A 136 -24.27 -5.88 10.29
CA LYS A 136 -24.49 -5.38 8.94
C LYS A 136 -23.91 -6.37 7.95
N PHE A 137 -24.43 -6.38 6.74
CA PHE A 137 -23.89 -7.23 5.69
C PHE A 137 -23.86 -6.52 4.34
N ILE A 138 -22.89 -6.91 3.53
CA ILE A 138 -22.75 -6.54 2.12
C ILE A 138 -22.47 -7.84 1.38
N SER A 139 -23.18 -8.11 0.29
CA SER A 139 -22.97 -9.34 -0.48
C SER A 139 -22.69 -9.02 -1.93
N PHE A 140 -21.64 -9.65 -2.46
CA PHE A 140 -21.25 -9.54 -3.86
C PHE A 140 -22.00 -10.53 -4.74
N ARG A 141 -22.23 -10.19 -6.00
CA ARG A 141 -22.88 -11.08 -6.97
C ARG A 141 -22.01 -12.28 -7.38
N LYS A 142 -20.67 -12.14 -7.26
CA LYS A 142 -19.67 -13.19 -7.53
C LYS A 142 -18.44 -12.95 -6.68
N ASN A 143 -17.53 -13.90 -6.65
CA ASN A 143 -16.25 -13.75 -5.97
C ASN A 143 -15.37 -12.71 -6.66
N TYR A 144 -15.01 -11.65 -5.93
CA TYR A 144 -14.06 -10.60 -6.34
C TYR A 144 -12.75 -10.65 -5.54
N GLY A 145 -12.67 -11.50 -4.52
CA GLY A 145 -11.50 -11.70 -3.68
C GLY A 145 -11.50 -10.88 -2.39
N LYS A 146 -10.70 -11.33 -1.44
CA LYS A 146 -10.62 -10.79 -0.07
C LYS A 146 -10.29 -9.29 -0.03
N SER A 147 -9.44 -8.80 -0.93
CA SER A 147 -9.08 -7.38 -1.00
C SER A 147 -10.28 -6.50 -1.32
N ALA A 148 -11.11 -6.90 -2.29
CA ALA A 148 -12.32 -6.18 -2.65
C ALA A 148 -13.31 -6.16 -1.47
N ALA A 149 -13.47 -7.30 -0.79
CA ALA A 149 -14.33 -7.40 0.38
C ALA A 149 -13.86 -6.48 1.53
N LEU A 150 -12.55 -6.44 1.81
CA LEU A 150 -11.99 -5.53 2.79
C LEU A 150 -12.17 -4.05 2.39
N GLN A 151 -11.93 -3.70 1.13
CA GLN A 151 -12.08 -2.32 0.65
C GLN A 151 -13.51 -1.79 0.81
N VAL A 152 -14.50 -2.63 0.47
CA VAL A 152 -15.92 -2.27 0.64
C VAL A 152 -16.29 -2.22 2.13
N GLY A 153 -15.80 -3.15 2.93
CA GLY A 153 -15.98 -3.14 4.38
C GLY A 153 -15.37 -1.91 5.04
N PHE A 154 -14.18 -1.48 4.63
CA PHE A 154 -13.53 -0.25 5.11
C PHE A 154 -14.35 1.01 4.79
N LYS A 155 -14.90 1.11 3.58
CA LYS A 155 -15.78 2.20 3.18
C LYS A 155 -17.08 2.25 3.98
N ALA A 156 -17.61 1.09 4.37
CA ALA A 156 -18.85 0.98 5.15
C ALA A 156 -18.65 1.17 6.65
N ALA A 157 -17.42 1.03 7.16
CA ALA A 157 -17.10 1.16 8.58
C ALA A 157 -17.29 2.60 9.07
N THR A 158 -18.00 2.75 10.20
CA THR A 158 -18.30 4.08 10.78
C THR A 158 -17.59 4.32 12.12
N GLY A 159 -16.87 3.31 12.66
CA GLY A 159 -16.14 3.43 13.92
C GLY A 159 -14.82 4.18 13.80
N ASP A 160 -14.27 4.61 14.91
CA ASP A 160 -12.97 5.30 15.00
C ASP A 160 -11.82 4.29 14.99
N ALA A 161 -12.07 3.11 15.53
CA ALA A 161 -11.21 1.94 15.42
C ALA A 161 -11.86 0.90 14.52
N ILE A 162 -11.12 0.42 13.54
CA ILE A 162 -11.55 -0.63 12.61
C ILE A 162 -10.74 -1.89 12.89
N ILE A 163 -11.41 -3.03 12.95
CA ILE A 163 -10.80 -4.34 13.16
C ILE A 163 -11.12 -5.21 11.96
N THR A 164 -10.13 -5.87 11.40
CA THR A 164 -10.34 -6.94 10.43
C THR A 164 -10.09 -8.28 11.08
N MET A 165 -10.85 -9.29 10.71
CA MET A 165 -10.61 -10.68 11.09
C MET A 165 -11.22 -11.63 10.06
N ASP A 166 -10.69 -12.85 10.00
CA ASP A 166 -11.22 -13.90 9.12
C ASP A 166 -12.42 -14.61 9.77
N ALA A 167 -13.35 -15.10 8.93
CA ALA A 167 -14.58 -15.73 9.40
C ALA A 167 -14.41 -17.19 9.85
N ASP A 168 -13.24 -17.80 9.67
CA ASP A 168 -12.99 -19.24 9.83
C ASP A 168 -12.68 -19.69 11.28
N LEU A 169 -12.87 -18.79 12.27
CA LEU A 169 -12.59 -19.03 13.70
C LEU A 169 -11.13 -19.41 14.02
N GLN A 170 -10.18 -19.15 13.12
CA GLN A 170 -8.76 -19.35 13.40
C GLN A 170 -8.17 -18.20 14.21
N ASP A 171 -8.64 -16.97 14.01
CA ASP A 171 -8.27 -15.81 14.80
C ASP A 171 -9.12 -15.71 16.07
N ASP A 172 -8.51 -15.42 17.22
CA ASP A 172 -9.22 -15.31 18.50
C ASP A 172 -9.75 -13.87 18.69
N PRO A 173 -11.09 -13.66 18.74
CA PRO A 173 -11.65 -12.33 19.00
C PRO A 173 -11.25 -11.73 20.34
N HIS A 174 -10.87 -12.54 21.34
CA HIS A 174 -10.45 -12.08 22.65
C HIS A 174 -9.13 -11.30 22.64
N GLU A 175 -8.39 -11.32 21.50
CA GLU A 175 -7.20 -10.47 21.30
C GLU A 175 -7.54 -9.04 20.87
N ILE A 176 -8.81 -8.74 20.54
CA ILE A 176 -9.27 -7.41 20.12
C ILE A 176 -8.90 -6.33 21.15
N PRO A 177 -9.14 -6.49 22.46
CA PRO A 177 -8.75 -5.49 23.45
C PRO A 177 -7.24 -5.18 23.45
N ASN A 178 -6.39 -6.20 23.24
CA ASN A 178 -4.94 -6.04 23.20
C ASN A 178 -4.48 -5.23 21.97
N LEU A 179 -5.13 -5.46 20.80
CA LEU A 179 -4.88 -4.69 19.58
C LEU A 179 -5.30 -3.23 19.73
N LEU A 180 -6.49 -2.98 20.30
CA LEU A 180 -7.00 -1.63 20.56
C LEU A 180 -6.10 -0.86 21.53
N LYS A 181 -5.57 -1.52 22.56
CA LYS A 181 -4.61 -0.92 23.49
C LYS A 181 -3.37 -0.39 22.76
N LYS A 182 -2.88 -1.07 21.70
CA LYS A 182 -1.76 -0.58 20.90
C LYS A 182 -2.12 0.66 20.10
N LEU A 183 -3.35 0.77 19.61
CA LEU A 183 -3.80 2.00 18.98
C LEU A 183 -3.91 3.15 19.99
N ASP A 184 -4.34 2.87 21.23
CA ASP A 184 -4.37 3.88 22.32
C ASP A 184 -2.95 4.33 22.73
N GLU A 185 -1.93 3.47 22.58
CA GLU A 185 -0.51 3.82 22.80
C GLU A 185 0.05 4.75 21.70
N GLY A 186 -0.75 5.10 20.68
CA GLY A 186 -0.36 6.04 19.62
C GLY A 186 0.04 5.39 18.28
N PHE A 187 -0.10 4.07 18.14
CA PHE A 187 0.08 3.43 16.84
C PHE A 187 -1.17 3.58 15.97
N ASP A 188 -0.97 3.66 14.66
CA ASP A 188 -2.06 3.82 13.69
C ASP A 188 -2.58 2.47 13.19
N LEU A 189 -1.71 1.45 13.15
CA LEU A 189 -2.02 0.08 12.77
C LEU A 189 -1.33 -0.91 13.70
N CYS A 190 -2.08 -1.87 14.23
CA CYS A 190 -1.56 -3.01 14.96
C CYS A 190 -1.94 -4.32 14.27
N SER A 191 -0.95 -5.11 13.85
CA SER A 191 -1.15 -6.44 13.23
C SER A 191 -1.02 -7.54 14.28
N GLY A 192 -1.83 -8.58 14.18
CA GLY A 192 -1.59 -9.80 14.94
C GLY A 192 -0.37 -10.55 14.41
N TRP A 193 0.39 -11.18 15.30
CA TRP A 193 1.47 -12.10 14.99
C TRP A 193 1.14 -13.51 15.50
N LYS A 194 0.88 -14.44 14.57
CA LYS A 194 0.63 -15.85 14.87
C LYS A 194 1.94 -16.54 15.23
N LYS A 195 2.40 -16.37 16.49
CA LYS A 195 3.66 -16.94 16.98
C LYS A 195 3.64 -18.46 16.94
N GLU A 196 2.56 -19.06 17.40
CA GLU A 196 2.30 -20.50 17.33
C GLU A 196 1.36 -20.80 16.17
N ARG A 197 1.86 -21.48 15.14
CA ARG A 197 1.08 -21.85 13.97
C ARG A 197 0.87 -23.34 13.91
N PHE A 198 -0.38 -23.75 13.82
CA PHE A 198 -0.81 -25.13 13.59
C PHE A 198 -0.93 -25.48 12.09
N ASP A 199 -0.22 -24.73 11.23
CA ASP A 199 -0.23 -24.94 9.79
C ASP A 199 0.68 -26.10 9.35
N PRO A 200 0.39 -26.79 8.21
CA PRO A 200 1.28 -27.80 7.61
C PRO A 200 2.69 -27.24 7.34
N PHE A 201 3.68 -28.13 7.39
CA PHE A 201 5.12 -27.78 7.34
C PHE A 201 5.50 -26.92 6.12
N ILE A 202 4.99 -27.28 4.92
CA ILE A 202 5.24 -26.56 3.67
C ILE A 202 4.71 -25.12 3.74
N LYS A 203 3.51 -24.91 4.32
CA LYS A 203 2.91 -23.60 4.49
C LYS A 203 3.70 -22.72 5.48
N LYS A 204 4.29 -23.32 6.51
CA LYS A 204 5.11 -22.63 7.51
C LYS A 204 6.40 -22.06 6.91
N TYR A 205 7.10 -22.84 6.07
CA TYR A 205 8.36 -22.40 5.43
C TYR A 205 8.11 -21.36 4.34
N SER A 206 7.12 -21.58 3.47
CA SER A 206 6.77 -20.60 2.42
C SER A 206 6.35 -19.24 3.02
N SER A 207 5.58 -19.27 4.10
CA SER A 207 5.19 -18.04 4.81
C SER A 207 6.38 -17.34 5.49
N ARG A 208 7.34 -18.08 6.05
CA ARG A 208 8.55 -17.48 6.64
C ARG A 208 9.42 -16.82 5.59
N PHE A 209 9.64 -17.49 4.46
CA PHE A 209 10.40 -16.93 3.34
C PHE A 209 9.71 -15.64 2.80
N PHE A 210 8.41 -15.71 2.58
CA PHE A 210 7.62 -14.56 2.16
C PHE A 210 7.74 -13.36 3.14
N ASN A 211 7.56 -13.61 4.44
CA ASN A 211 7.66 -12.57 5.47
C ASN A 211 9.10 -12.03 5.56
N PHE A 212 10.12 -12.86 5.39
CA PHE A 212 11.52 -12.42 5.36
C PHE A 212 11.78 -11.46 4.20
N VAL A 213 11.39 -11.84 2.98
CA VAL A 213 11.59 -11.02 1.78
C VAL A 213 10.78 -9.73 1.87
N THR A 214 9.51 -9.81 2.31
CA THR A 214 8.67 -8.62 2.51
C THR A 214 9.29 -7.66 3.53
N ARG A 215 9.84 -8.18 4.62
CA ARG A 215 10.54 -7.39 5.65
C ARG A 215 11.77 -6.68 5.08
N MET A 216 12.59 -7.40 4.33
CA MET A 216 13.80 -6.86 3.71
C MET A 216 13.48 -5.72 2.72
N ILE A 217 12.43 -5.90 1.93
CA ILE A 217 12.02 -4.93 0.91
C ILE A 217 11.30 -3.72 1.52
N SER A 218 10.40 -3.95 2.47
CA SER A 218 9.58 -2.90 3.09
C SER A 218 10.30 -2.12 4.17
N GLY A 219 11.37 -2.69 4.77
CA GLY A 219 12.06 -2.11 5.92
C GLY A 219 11.26 -2.14 7.23
N ILE A 220 10.13 -2.88 7.27
CA ILE A 220 9.23 -2.94 8.42
C ILE A 220 9.55 -4.16 9.28
N LYS A 221 9.71 -3.95 10.58
CA LYS A 221 10.03 -5.01 11.54
C LYS A 221 8.76 -5.73 12.03
N ILE A 222 8.00 -6.37 11.11
CA ILE A 222 6.82 -7.19 11.41
C ILE A 222 7.13 -8.65 11.09
N HIS A 223 6.67 -9.57 11.95
CA HIS A 223 6.88 -11.01 11.78
C HIS A 223 5.82 -11.67 10.90
N ASP A 224 4.58 -11.15 10.90
CA ASP A 224 3.46 -11.74 10.16
C ASP A 224 2.64 -10.70 9.40
N PHE A 225 2.92 -10.56 8.10
CA PHE A 225 2.17 -9.67 7.22
C PHE A 225 0.78 -10.22 6.86
N ASN A 226 0.61 -11.54 6.92
CA ASN A 226 -0.58 -12.24 6.42
C ASN A 226 -1.63 -12.55 7.51
N CYS A 227 -1.46 -12.08 8.74
CA CYS A 227 -2.47 -12.24 9.78
C CYS A 227 -3.77 -11.52 9.38
N GLY A 228 -4.93 -12.17 9.50
CA GLY A 228 -6.25 -11.57 9.24
C GLY A 228 -6.64 -10.57 10.31
N LEU A 229 -6.27 -10.86 11.56
CA LEU A 229 -6.61 -10.05 12.71
C LEU A 229 -5.69 -8.82 12.81
N LYS A 230 -6.24 -7.66 12.54
CA LYS A 230 -5.56 -6.36 12.58
C LYS A 230 -6.49 -5.29 13.11
N ALA A 231 -5.93 -4.29 13.80
CA ALA A 231 -6.64 -3.09 14.21
C ALA A 231 -6.04 -1.86 13.54
N TYR A 232 -6.91 -0.92 13.18
CA TYR A 232 -6.56 0.30 12.46
C TYR A 232 -7.27 1.50 13.08
N ARG A 233 -6.63 2.66 13.09
CA ARG A 233 -7.33 3.94 13.19
C ARG A 233 -8.12 4.17 11.91
N ARG A 234 -9.26 4.85 12.00
CA ARG A 234 -10.13 5.16 10.85
C ARG A 234 -9.37 5.83 9.71
N GLU A 235 -8.48 6.75 10.03
CA GLU A 235 -7.66 7.48 9.07
C GLU A 235 -6.83 6.54 8.17
N VAL A 236 -6.28 5.47 8.73
CA VAL A 236 -5.51 4.49 7.96
C VAL A 236 -6.34 3.87 6.85
N VAL A 237 -7.52 3.35 7.19
CA VAL A 237 -8.37 2.64 6.21
C VAL A 237 -9.01 3.58 5.17
N GLN A 238 -9.20 4.86 5.51
CA GLN A 238 -9.68 5.86 4.56
C GLN A 238 -8.66 6.20 3.48
N ASN A 239 -7.37 6.11 3.82
CA ASN A 239 -6.27 6.39 2.90
C ASN A 239 -5.72 5.12 2.21
N LEU A 240 -6.17 3.93 2.61
CA LEU A 240 -5.74 2.68 1.98
C LEU A 240 -6.60 2.35 0.76
N ASN A 241 -5.94 2.02 -0.33
CA ASN A 241 -6.58 1.43 -1.50
C ASN A 241 -6.10 -0.03 -1.65
N VAL A 242 -7.00 -0.97 -1.34
CA VAL A 242 -6.68 -2.40 -1.28
C VAL A 242 -7.37 -3.14 -2.43
N TYR A 243 -6.59 -3.60 -3.41
CA TYR A 243 -7.08 -4.35 -4.57
C TYR A 243 -6.21 -5.59 -4.85
N GLY A 244 -6.64 -6.49 -5.72
CA GLY A 244 -5.91 -7.72 -6.05
C GLY A 244 -5.56 -8.54 -4.80
N GLU A 245 -4.31 -8.86 -4.59
CA GLU A 245 -3.82 -9.58 -3.41
C GLU A 245 -3.18 -8.64 -2.35
N LEU A 246 -3.38 -7.31 -2.45
CA LEU A 246 -2.76 -6.31 -1.56
C LEU A 246 -3.21 -6.40 -0.10
N HIS A 247 -4.28 -7.15 0.21
CA HIS A 247 -4.73 -7.37 1.59
C HIS A 247 -3.63 -7.95 2.52
N ARG A 248 -2.63 -8.63 1.96
CA ARG A 248 -1.46 -9.16 2.70
C ARG A 248 -0.45 -8.07 3.05
N TYR A 249 -0.41 -7.01 2.26
CA TYR A 249 0.57 -5.94 2.34
C TYR A 249 0.04 -4.67 3.00
N VAL A 250 -1.16 -4.73 3.57
CA VAL A 250 -1.78 -3.58 4.25
C VAL A 250 -0.84 -2.90 5.25
N PRO A 251 -0.06 -3.60 6.10
CA PRO A 251 0.91 -2.95 6.97
C PRO A 251 2.02 -2.22 6.21
N VAL A 252 2.41 -2.75 5.04
CA VAL A 252 3.42 -2.12 4.17
C VAL A 252 2.86 -0.85 3.55
N LEU A 253 1.65 -0.92 2.98
CA LEU A 253 0.96 0.22 2.38
C LEU A 253 0.75 1.36 3.39
N ALA A 254 0.30 1.02 4.61
CA ALA A 254 0.14 1.99 5.69
C ALA A 254 1.47 2.67 6.04
N LYS A 255 2.55 1.89 6.21
CA LYS A 255 3.87 2.46 6.53
C LYS A 255 4.39 3.40 5.46
N TRP A 256 4.18 3.09 4.18
CA TRP A 256 4.61 3.95 3.07
C TRP A 256 3.82 5.25 2.95
N GLN A 257 2.60 5.28 3.46
CA GLN A 257 1.80 6.49 3.62
C GLN A 257 2.16 7.30 4.88
N GLY A 258 3.14 6.84 5.67
CA GLY A 258 3.64 7.54 6.84
C GLY A 258 3.04 7.10 8.17
N PHE A 259 2.09 6.17 8.17
CA PHE A 259 1.46 5.66 9.40
C PHE A 259 2.43 4.82 10.25
N THR A 260 2.22 4.86 11.55
CA THR A 260 2.96 4.04 12.52
C THR A 260 2.35 2.66 12.62
N VAL A 261 3.21 1.63 12.49
CA VAL A 261 2.76 0.22 12.42
C VAL A 261 3.48 -0.60 13.49
N THR A 262 2.71 -1.43 14.21
CA THR A 262 3.21 -2.35 15.23
C THR A 262 2.57 -3.73 15.10
N GLU A 263 3.02 -4.70 15.88
CA GLU A 263 2.41 -6.02 15.98
C GLU A 263 2.37 -6.51 17.42
N ILE A 264 1.45 -7.42 17.72
CA ILE A 264 1.40 -8.17 18.97
C ILE A 264 1.24 -9.66 18.71
N PRO A 265 1.80 -10.54 19.55
CA PRO A 265 1.48 -11.95 19.50
C PRO A 265 -0.01 -12.17 19.75
N VAL A 266 -0.65 -12.98 18.91
CA VAL A 266 -2.07 -13.35 19.05
C VAL A 266 -2.22 -14.86 19.04
N LYS A 267 -3.24 -15.34 19.74
CA LYS A 267 -3.62 -16.75 19.74
C LYS A 267 -4.18 -17.13 18.38
N HIS A 268 -3.79 -18.31 17.90
CA HIS A 268 -4.26 -18.87 16.65
C HIS A 268 -4.82 -20.28 16.89
N HIS A 269 -6.04 -20.50 16.49
CA HIS A 269 -6.72 -21.79 16.68
C HIS A 269 -6.62 -22.67 15.43
N LYS A 270 -6.72 -23.98 15.63
CA LYS A 270 -6.89 -24.91 14.51
C LYS A 270 -8.22 -24.64 13.85
N ARG A 271 -8.27 -24.72 12.52
CA ARG A 271 -9.51 -24.60 11.77
C ARG A 271 -10.51 -25.67 12.24
N ARG A 272 -11.70 -25.26 12.65
CA ARG A 272 -12.75 -26.16 13.14
C ARG A 272 -13.68 -26.60 12.02
N TYR A 273 -13.94 -25.74 11.03
CA TYR A 273 -14.89 -25.95 9.95
C TYR A 273 -14.26 -25.70 8.58
N GLY A 274 -14.81 -26.31 7.53
CA GLY A 274 -14.40 -26.09 6.13
C GLY A 274 -13.10 -26.79 5.70
N LYS A 275 -12.82 -26.84 4.39
CA LYS A 275 -11.65 -27.47 3.77
C LYS A 275 -10.58 -26.43 3.42
N THR A 276 -9.31 -26.78 3.62
CA THR A 276 -8.17 -25.93 3.26
C THR A 276 -8.03 -25.84 1.74
N LYS A 277 -8.25 -24.67 1.15
CA LYS A 277 -8.09 -24.42 -0.30
C LYS A 277 -6.63 -24.07 -0.66
N PHE A 278 -5.63 -24.88 -0.22
CA PHE A 278 -4.21 -24.60 -0.45
C PHE A 278 -3.70 -25.37 -1.68
N GLY A 279 -3.21 -24.64 -2.71
CA GLY A 279 -2.57 -25.20 -3.89
C GLY A 279 -1.17 -24.57 -4.14
N ILE A 280 -0.26 -25.30 -4.81
CA ILE A 280 1.10 -24.86 -5.19
C ILE A 280 1.06 -23.58 -6.05
N SER A 281 0.03 -23.39 -6.85
CA SER A 281 -0.17 -22.17 -7.65
C SER A 281 -0.19 -20.88 -6.81
N ARG A 282 -0.54 -20.98 -5.53
CA ARG A 282 -0.58 -19.85 -4.60
C ARG A 282 0.81 -19.37 -4.19
N PHE A 283 1.82 -20.24 -4.25
CA PHE A 283 3.22 -19.88 -4.00
C PHE A 283 3.75 -18.98 -5.13
N PHE A 284 3.53 -19.38 -6.38
CA PHE A 284 3.93 -18.57 -7.53
C PHE A 284 3.17 -17.23 -7.60
N LYS A 285 1.88 -17.25 -7.32
CA LYS A 285 1.09 -16.00 -7.21
C LYS A 285 1.65 -15.09 -6.13
N GLY A 286 1.93 -15.61 -4.93
CA GLY A 286 2.51 -14.81 -3.85
C GLY A 286 3.87 -14.22 -4.18
N PHE A 287 4.70 -14.91 -4.98
CA PHE A 287 5.98 -14.36 -5.44
C PHE A 287 5.80 -13.25 -6.47
N ILE A 288 4.90 -13.43 -7.44
CA ILE A 288 4.56 -12.39 -8.42
C ILE A 288 3.92 -11.18 -7.72
N ASP A 289 3.04 -11.42 -6.75
CA ASP A 289 2.44 -10.36 -5.94
C ASP A 289 3.50 -9.56 -5.17
N LEU A 290 4.53 -10.23 -4.65
CA LEU A 290 5.63 -9.55 -3.96
C LEU A 290 6.42 -8.63 -4.90
N ILE A 291 6.73 -9.10 -6.11
CA ILE A 291 7.38 -8.29 -7.16
C ILE A 291 6.48 -7.10 -7.50
N THR A 292 5.20 -7.36 -7.74
CA THR A 292 4.22 -6.33 -8.10
C THR A 292 4.11 -5.27 -7.01
N VAL A 293 3.96 -5.68 -5.74
CA VAL A 293 3.87 -4.73 -4.61
C VAL A 293 5.14 -3.92 -4.46
N THR A 294 6.30 -4.55 -4.60
CA THR A 294 7.60 -3.86 -4.54
C THR A 294 7.73 -2.83 -5.65
N PHE A 295 7.32 -3.22 -6.86
CA PHE A 295 7.33 -2.35 -8.03
C PHE A 295 6.36 -1.18 -7.86
N VAL A 296 5.11 -1.47 -7.52
CA VAL A 296 4.06 -0.46 -7.29
C VAL A 296 4.48 0.53 -6.20
N ALA A 297 5.04 0.02 -5.12
CA ALA A 297 5.42 0.87 -3.99
C ALA A 297 6.62 1.79 -4.24
N ARG A 298 7.63 1.28 -4.93
CA ARG A 298 8.89 2.00 -5.12
C ARG A 298 8.97 2.76 -6.43
N TYR A 299 8.39 2.20 -7.48
CA TYR A 299 8.63 2.65 -8.85
C TYR A 299 7.41 3.20 -9.58
N VAL A 300 6.16 2.95 -9.09
CA VAL A 300 4.96 3.53 -9.74
C VAL A 300 5.00 5.06 -9.74
N LYS A 301 5.58 5.68 -8.73
CA LYS A 301 5.72 7.15 -8.70
C LYS A 301 6.87 7.68 -9.56
N ARG A 302 7.83 6.83 -9.95
CA ARG A 302 9.02 7.19 -10.75
C ARG A 302 9.49 6.00 -11.57
N PRO A 303 8.72 5.52 -12.56
CA PRO A 303 9.04 4.33 -13.35
C PRO A 303 10.30 4.51 -14.19
N MET A 304 10.61 5.75 -14.59
CA MET A 304 11.83 6.08 -15.33
C MET A 304 13.11 5.70 -14.59
N HIS A 305 13.13 5.77 -13.26
CA HIS A 305 14.33 5.42 -12.49
C HIS A 305 14.67 3.93 -12.58
N PHE A 306 13.65 3.07 -12.66
CA PHE A 306 13.85 1.61 -12.79
C PHE A 306 14.15 1.21 -14.23
N PHE A 307 13.24 1.54 -15.13
CA PHE A 307 13.36 1.14 -16.53
C PHE A 307 14.48 1.87 -17.25
N GLY A 308 14.71 3.15 -16.93
CA GLY A 308 15.79 3.94 -17.50
C GLY A 308 17.17 3.41 -17.08
N PHE A 309 17.34 3.02 -15.79
CA PHE A 309 18.60 2.40 -15.34
C PHE A 309 18.85 1.07 -16.05
N LEU A 310 17.85 0.18 -16.09
CA LEU A 310 17.97 -1.12 -16.76
C LEU A 310 18.21 -0.96 -18.26
N GLY A 311 17.53 0.01 -18.87
CA GLY A 311 17.69 0.36 -20.28
C GLY A 311 19.09 0.88 -20.60
N ALA A 312 19.59 1.84 -19.81
CA ALA A 312 20.93 2.37 -19.95
C ALA A 312 22.01 1.28 -19.79
N LEU A 313 21.87 0.45 -18.75
CA LEU A 313 22.81 -0.65 -18.49
C LEU A 313 22.87 -1.63 -19.69
N SER A 314 21.70 -2.07 -20.18
CA SER A 314 21.60 -2.98 -21.34
C SER A 314 22.18 -2.33 -22.59
N PHE A 315 21.84 -1.06 -22.86
CA PHE A 315 22.34 -0.31 -24.00
C PHE A 315 23.87 -0.19 -24.00
N PHE A 316 24.46 0.22 -22.88
CA PHE A 316 25.92 0.39 -22.78
C PHE A 316 26.66 -0.95 -22.88
N ILE A 317 26.14 -2.03 -22.30
CA ILE A 317 26.74 -3.38 -22.46
C ILE A 317 26.70 -3.78 -23.95
N GLY A 318 25.55 -3.59 -24.63
CA GLY A 318 25.43 -3.86 -26.05
C GLY A 318 26.39 -3.01 -26.90
N LEU A 319 26.55 -1.72 -26.56
CA LEU A 319 27.51 -0.84 -27.23
C LEU A 319 28.95 -1.30 -27.07
N ILE A 320 29.35 -1.72 -25.86
CA ILE A 320 30.70 -2.25 -25.58
C ILE A 320 30.96 -3.50 -26.39
N VAL A 321 30.00 -4.46 -26.40
CA VAL A 321 30.13 -5.70 -27.16
C VAL A 321 30.28 -5.44 -28.64
N ASN A 322 29.42 -4.58 -29.24
CA ASN A 322 29.52 -4.26 -30.65
C ASN A 322 30.75 -3.41 -30.98
N GLY A 323 31.13 -2.49 -30.08
CA GLY A 323 32.37 -1.71 -30.23
C GLY A 323 33.61 -2.60 -30.26
N TYR A 324 33.69 -3.59 -29.35
CA TYR A 324 34.76 -4.59 -29.38
C TYR A 324 34.81 -5.36 -30.71
N LEU A 325 33.65 -5.83 -31.18
CA LEU A 325 33.55 -6.56 -32.45
C LEU A 325 33.91 -5.66 -33.66
N THR A 326 33.59 -4.39 -33.60
CA THR A 326 33.98 -3.41 -34.65
C THR A 326 35.50 -3.23 -34.69
N VAL A 327 36.17 -3.14 -33.55
CA VAL A 327 37.65 -3.09 -33.49
C VAL A 327 38.29 -4.36 -34.06
N GLU A 328 37.76 -5.55 -33.71
CA GLU A 328 38.19 -6.83 -34.26
C GLU A 328 38.04 -6.89 -35.79
N TRP A 329 36.91 -6.34 -36.31
CA TRP A 329 36.68 -6.29 -37.75
C TRP A 329 37.65 -5.35 -38.46
N ILE A 330 37.94 -4.18 -37.91
CA ILE A 330 38.95 -3.25 -38.45
C ILE A 330 40.34 -3.86 -38.44
N ALA A 331 40.66 -4.70 -37.43
CA ALA A 331 41.89 -5.50 -37.34
C ALA A 331 41.96 -6.71 -38.33
N GLY A 332 40.97 -6.79 -39.26
CA GLY A 332 40.97 -7.84 -40.34
C GLY A 332 40.35 -9.16 -39.91
N ARG A 333 39.74 -9.28 -38.73
CA ARG A 333 39.09 -10.50 -38.28
C ARG A 333 37.66 -10.59 -38.75
N PRO A 334 37.21 -11.59 -39.49
CA PRO A 334 35.86 -11.67 -40.02
C PRO A 334 34.79 -11.75 -38.90
N LEU A 335 33.62 -11.10 -39.10
CA LEU A 335 32.49 -11.12 -38.18
C LEU A 335 31.56 -12.34 -38.40
N SER A 336 31.76 -13.10 -39.46
CA SER A 336 30.95 -14.28 -39.78
C SER A 336 30.99 -15.32 -38.64
N ASN A 337 29.83 -15.92 -38.33
CA ASN A 337 29.64 -16.91 -37.27
C ASN A 337 29.95 -16.42 -35.83
N ARG A 338 29.78 -15.15 -35.56
CA ARG A 338 29.93 -14.59 -34.18
C ARG A 338 28.56 -14.31 -33.54
N PRO A 339 28.00 -15.22 -32.72
CA PRO A 339 26.72 -15.01 -32.02
C PRO A 339 26.70 -13.76 -31.14
N MET A 340 27.88 -13.31 -30.68
CA MET A 340 28.03 -12.08 -29.89
C MET A 340 27.55 -10.82 -30.61
N LEU A 341 27.60 -10.77 -31.96
CA LEU A 341 27.07 -9.64 -32.73
C LEU A 341 25.56 -9.49 -32.51
N PHE A 342 24.83 -10.61 -32.63
CA PHE A 342 23.38 -10.62 -32.38
C PHE A 342 23.06 -10.28 -30.95
N LEU A 343 23.83 -10.78 -29.98
CA LEU A 343 23.65 -10.46 -28.57
C LEU A 343 23.85 -8.94 -28.33
N GLY A 344 24.90 -8.35 -28.88
CA GLY A 344 25.16 -6.92 -28.74
C GLY A 344 24.05 -6.07 -29.35
N MET A 345 23.56 -6.43 -30.55
CA MET A 345 22.42 -5.74 -31.18
C MET A 345 21.14 -5.91 -30.36
N LEU A 346 20.85 -7.12 -29.89
CA LEU A 346 19.68 -7.40 -29.05
C LEU A 346 19.72 -6.55 -27.76
N LEU A 347 20.87 -6.44 -27.09
CA LEU A 347 21.02 -5.64 -25.88
C LEU A 347 20.79 -4.16 -26.13
N ILE A 348 21.21 -3.62 -27.25
CA ILE A 348 20.93 -2.22 -27.63
C ILE A 348 19.43 -2.01 -27.85
N ILE A 349 18.77 -2.89 -28.61
CA ILE A 349 17.33 -2.80 -28.89
C ILE A 349 16.53 -2.89 -27.59
N VAL A 350 16.82 -3.88 -26.74
CA VAL A 350 16.18 -4.05 -25.44
C VAL A 350 16.43 -2.83 -24.54
N GLY A 351 17.64 -2.26 -24.58
CA GLY A 351 17.97 -1.04 -23.84
C GLY A 351 17.10 0.15 -24.23
N VAL A 352 16.93 0.38 -25.52
CA VAL A 352 16.04 1.44 -26.05
C VAL A 352 14.58 1.16 -25.69
N GLN A 353 14.14 -0.10 -25.76
CA GLN A 353 12.76 -0.47 -25.38
C GLN A 353 12.49 -0.19 -23.90
N PHE A 354 13.37 -0.60 -22.99
CA PHE A 354 13.21 -0.30 -21.56
C PHE A 354 13.17 1.21 -21.28
N PHE A 355 14.03 1.99 -21.95
CA PHE A 355 14.01 3.43 -21.82
C PHE A 355 12.67 4.03 -22.28
N SER A 356 12.14 3.59 -23.41
CA SER A 356 10.84 4.01 -23.93
C SER A 356 9.69 3.64 -23.00
N VAL A 357 9.69 2.43 -22.43
CA VAL A 357 8.72 2.00 -21.39
C VAL A 357 8.80 2.88 -20.15
N GLY A 358 10.02 3.25 -19.74
CA GLY A 358 10.24 4.16 -18.62
C GLY A 358 9.61 5.54 -18.86
N LEU A 359 9.83 6.13 -20.04
CA LEU A 359 9.22 7.40 -20.43
C LEU A 359 7.70 7.33 -20.48
N LEU A 360 7.14 6.30 -21.12
CA LEU A 360 5.70 6.11 -21.18
C LEU A 360 5.10 5.95 -19.78
N GLY A 361 5.76 5.20 -18.92
CA GLY A 361 5.36 5.06 -17.52
C GLY A 361 5.34 6.40 -16.76
N GLU A 362 6.37 7.23 -16.95
CA GLU A 362 6.45 8.56 -16.34
C GLU A 362 5.34 9.48 -16.85
N MET A 363 5.05 9.46 -18.16
CA MET A 363 3.94 10.21 -18.76
C MET A 363 2.58 9.80 -18.19
N LEU A 364 2.34 8.48 -18.05
CA LEU A 364 1.10 7.96 -17.45
C LEU A 364 0.95 8.39 -15.99
N VAL A 365 2.02 8.37 -15.22
CA VAL A 365 2.02 8.86 -13.83
C VAL A 365 1.73 10.35 -13.81
N HIS A 366 2.32 11.14 -14.70
CA HIS A 366 2.08 12.58 -14.75
C HIS A 366 0.63 12.93 -15.12
N GLN A 367 0.03 12.21 -16.07
CA GLN A 367 -1.37 12.39 -16.45
C GLN A 367 -2.35 12.06 -15.29
N ASN A 368 -2.02 11.07 -14.45
CA ASN A 368 -2.86 10.65 -13.33
C ASN A 368 -2.58 11.44 -12.03
N GLN A 369 -1.67 12.43 -12.04
CA GLN A 369 -1.35 13.26 -10.86
C GLN A 369 -2.39 14.32 -10.51
N SER A 370 -3.55 14.39 -11.19
CA SER A 370 -4.60 15.37 -10.91
C SER A 370 -5.24 15.23 -9.52
N GLU A 371 -5.10 14.08 -8.87
CA GLU A 371 -5.48 13.86 -7.47
C GLU A 371 -4.24 13.46 -6.66
N ARG A 372 -3.52 14.44 -6.14
CA ARG A 372 -2.42 14.18 -5.22
C ARG A 372 -3.01 13.70 -3.89
N GLU A 373 -2.99 12.41 -3.66
CA GLU A 373 -3.31 11.81 -2.37
C GLU A 373 -2.19 12.13 -1.37
N TYR A 374 -2.33 13.24 -0.65
CA TYR A 374 -1.52 13.51 0.53
C TYR A 374 -2.29 13.14 1.79
N VAL A 375 -1.67 12.33 2.65
CA VAL A 375 -2.15 12.14 4.01
C VAL A 375 -1.63 13.32 4.83
N ILE A 376 -2.51 14.25 5.17
CA ILE A 376 -2.20 15.42 6.00
C ILE A 376 -2.25 14.97 7.45
N LYS A 377 -1.15 15.12 8.19
CA LYS A 377 -1.09 14.77 9.61
C LYS A 377 -1.74 15.81 10.50
N ASP A 378 -1.49 17.08 10.23
CA ASP A 378 -1.98 18.20 11.01
C ASP A 378 -2.40 19.34 10.07
N ARG A 379 -3.46 20.05 10.41
CA ARG A 379 -3.96 21.23 9.70
C ARG A 379 -4.41 22.28 10.71
N ASN A 380 -3.96 23.53 10.55
CA ASN A 380 -4.43 24.67 11.32
C ASN A 380 -5.81 25.13 10.86
#